data_decb332386cc3424a89f1169d3a12268
#
_entry.id   decb332386cc3424a89f1169d3a12268
#
_cell.length_a   1.000
_cell.length_b   1.000
_cell.length_c   1.000
_cell.angle_alpha   90.00
_cell.angle_beta   90.00
_cell.angle_gamma   90.00
#
_symmetry.space_group_name_H-M   'P 1'
#
loop_
_entity.id
_entity.type
_entity.pdbx_description
1 polymer ?
#
loop_
_entity_poly.entity_id
_entity_poly.type
_entity_poly.pdbx_seq_one_letter_code
_entity_poly.pdbx_strand_id
1 'polypeptide(L)'
;LGQLYITQKDYPNAIKAYELLYSSNKTRVDVLQLLLQLYGSQNDYKKMINVLDRIEVLEGSSEQISLSKMQIYEQMGDKKKEYESLKSLVDEHPLELDYRVMFGNWLLQNGKKNDALKEYKSVLKEEPNNALAKLSMLDYYRSIKDQATVDELTNELLQSPKTEKETKMTLLRDIISSDQQANISDSAKVMNLFSLALSTKQEDADLIMMKAAYMAMKNMPKAEINHVYEQAIEVEPDNSRARLALIQ
;
A
#
# COMPACT_ATOMS: atom_id res chain seq x y z
N LEU A 1 -21.76 23.06 -24.86
CA LEU A 1 -22.51 21.87 -25.33
C LEU A 1 -22.04 20.59 -24.58
N GLY A 2 -20.73 20.28 -24.56
CA GLY A 2 -20.21 19.09 -23.87
C GLY A 2 -20.59 19.07 -22.38
N GLN A 3 -20.48 20.18 -21.66
CA GLN A 3 -20.86 20.30 -20.26
C GLN A 3 -22.37 20.04 -20.03
N LEU A 4 -23.20 20.49 -20.94
CA LEU A 4 -24.65 20.22 -20.87
C LEU A 4 -24.96 18.71 -20.95
N TYR A 5 -24.28 18.02 -21.85
CA TYR A 5 -24.41 16.55 -21.94
C TYR A 5 -23.93 15.83 -20.67
N ILE A 6 -22.84 16.30 -20.05
CA ILE A 6 -22.37 15.76 -18.75
C ILE A 6 -23.46 15.94 -17.68
N THR A 7 -24.06 17.14 -17.57
CA THR A 7 -25.14 17.40 -16.61
C THR A 7 -26.35 16.49 -16.82
N GLN A 8 -26.65 16.15 -18.07
CA GLN A 8 -27.71 15.23 -18.44
C GLN A 8 -27.29 13.73 -18.35
N LYS A 9 -26.06 13.45 -17.95
CA LYS A 9 -25.45 12.10 -17.93
C LYS A 9 -25.42 11.41 -19.30
N ASP A 10 -25.50 12.21 -20.38
CA ASP A 10 -25.37 11.73 -21.76
C ASP A 10 -23.87 11.72 -22.14
N TYR A 11 -23.15 10.78 -21.55
CA TYR A 11 -21.71 10.65 -21.74
C TYR A 11 -21.29 10.39 -23.20
N PRO A 12 -22.01 9.58 -24.00
CA PRO A 12 -21.65 9.39 -25.40
C PRO A 12 -21.65 10.69 -26.22
N ASN A 13 -22.62 11.56 -26.02
CA ASN A 13 -22.69 12.84 -26.72
C ASN A 13 -21.73 13.86 -26.14
N ALA A 14 -21.45 13.81 -24.82
CA ALA A 14 -20.39 14.61 -24.21
C ALA A 14 -19.03 14.26 -24.83
N ILE A 15 -18.68 12.98 -24.94
CA ILE A 15 -17.45 12.49 -25.57
C ILE A 15 -17.33 13.01 -27.01
N LYS A 16 -18.37 12.85 -27.83
CA LYS A 16 -18.38 13.36 -29.21
C LYS A 16 -18.10 14.86 -29.27
N ALA A 17 -18.73 15.63 -28.40
CA ALA A 17 -18.55 17.10 -28.34
C ALA A 17 -17.11 17.47 -27.97
N TYR A 18 -16.50 16.78 -27.01
CA TYR A 18 -15.12 17.06 -26.59
C TYR A 18 -14.08 16.52 -27.59
N GLU A 19 -14.31 15.38 -28.25
CA GLU A 19 -13.43 14.93 -29.35
C GLU A 19 -13.48 15.91 -30.54
N LEU A 20 -14.65 16.46 -30.87
CA LEU A 20 -14.76 17.51 -31.89
C LEU A 20 -14.02 18.78 -31.48
N LEU A 21 -14.15 19.20 -30.23
CA LEU A 21 -13.43 20.36 -29.70
C LEU A 21 -11.92 20.14 -29.75
N TYR A 22 -11.42 18.97 -29.35
CA TYR A 22 -10.02 18.61 -29.43
C TYR A 22 -9.52 18.56 -30.87
N SER A 23 -10.33 18.06 -31.82
CA SER A 23 -9.97 18.01 -33.23
C SER A 23 -9.74 19.39 -33.85
N SER A 24 -10.46 20.41 -33.36
CA SER A 24 -10.30 21.80 -33.79
C SER A 24 -9.09 22.51 -33.18
N ASN A 25 -8.62 22.05 -32.01
CA ASN A 25 -7.40 22.55 -31.36
C ASN A 25 -6.73 21.41 -30.58
N LYS A 26 -5.75 20.80 -31.20
CA LYS A 26 -5.03 19.61 -30.68
C LYS A 26 -4.02 19.90 -29.55
N THR A 27 -3.94 21.14 -29.07
CA THR A 27 -3.06 21.51 -27.95
C THR A 27 -3.80 21.61 -26.60
N ARG A 28 -5.10 21.33 -26.60
CA ARG A 28 -5.99 21.47 -25.43
C ARG A 28 -5.88 20.24 -24.50
N VAL A 29 -4.89 20.26 -23.60
CA VAL A 29 -4.70 19.21 -22.58
C VAL A 29 -5.88 19.14 -21.61
N ASP A 30 -6.48 20.27 -21.27
CA ASP A 30 -7.69 20.32 -20.44
C ASP A 30 -8.88 19.54 -21.05
N VAL A 31 -9.02 19.57 -22.36
CA VAL A 31 -10.03 18.76 -23.07
C VAL A 31 -9.68 17.27 -23.02
N LEU A 32 -8.41 16.91 -23.15
CA LEU A 32 -7.95 15.53 -23.00
C LEU A 32 -8.17 14.99 -21.59
N GLN A 33 -7.95 15.79 -20.55
CA GLN A 33 -8.23 15.41 -19.16
C GLN A 33 -9.73 15.12 -18.94
N LEU A 34 -10.61 15.93 -19.51
CA LEU A 34 -12.06 15.68 -19.50
C LEU A 34 -12.43 14.40 -20.25
N LEU A 35 -11.83 14.16 -21.41
CA LEU A 35 -12.02 12.94 -22.18
C LEU A 35 -11.56 11.70 -21.40
N LEU A 36 -10.41 11.81 -20.69
CA LEU A 36 -9.92 10.72 -19.85
C LEU A 36 -10.93 10.33 -18.77
N GLN A 37 -11.53 11.32 -18.08
CA GLN A 37 -12.56 11.11 -17.07
C GLN A 37 -13.84 10.49 -17.68
N LEU A 38 -14.26 10.99 -18.84
CA LEU A 38 -15.46 10.49 -19.53
C LEU A 38 -15.27 9.04 -20.02
N TYR A 39 -14.12 8.72 -20.61
CA TYR A 39 -13.81 7.34 -21.00
C TYR A 39 -13.67 6.43 -19.77
N GLY A 40 -13.11 6.94 -18.66
CA GLY A 40 -13.03 6.23 -17.39
C GLY A 40 -14.43 5.87 -16.84
N SER A 41 -15.39 6.80 -16.90
CA SER A 41 -16.78 6.56 -16.47
C SER A 41 -17.49 5.49 -17.30
N GLN A 42 -17.00 5.22 -18.52
CA GLN A 42 -17.50 4.19 -19.41
C GLN A 42 -16.65 2.91 -19.40
N ASN A 43 -15.60 2.85 -18.60
CA ASN A 43 -14.59 1.76 -18.58
C ASN A 43 -13.97 1.49 -19.95
N ASP A 44 -13.89 2.53 -20.82
CA ASP A 44 -13.24 2.40 -22.14
C ASP A 44 -11.72 2.59 -22.00
N TYR A 45 -11.09 1.57 -21.42
CA TYR A 45 -9.66 1.55 -21.12
C TYR A 45 -8.79 1.80 -22.36
N LYS A 46 -9.17 1.29 -23.53
CA LYS A 46 -8.40 1.51 -24.77
C LYS A 46 -8.39 2.98 -25.17
N LYS A 47 -9.53 3.66 -25.02
CA LYS A 47 -9.62 5.10 -25.27
C LYS A 47 -8.88 5.92 -24.22
N MET A 48 -8.90 5.49 -22.96
CA MET A 48 -8.12 6.12 -21.91
C MET A 48 -6.61 6.08 -22.24
N ILE A 49 -6.06 4.93 -22.64
CA ILE A 49 -4.67 4.83 -23.09
C ILE A 49 -4.39 5.78 -24.26
N ASN A 50 -5.25 5.80 -25.28
CA ASN A 50 -5.09 6.70 -26.41
C ASN A 50 -5.08 8.18 -26.02
N VAL A 51 -5.90 8.57 -25.03
CA VAL A 51 -5.91 9.94 -24.49
C VAL A 51 -4.62 10.24 -23.74
N LEU A 52 -4.13 9.30 -22.92
CA LEU A 52 -2.83 9.46 -22.23
C LEU A 52 -1.66 9.58 -23.20
N ASP A 53 -1.67 8.80 -24.30
CA ASP A 53 -0.67 8.92 -25.36
C ASP A 53 -0.69 10.31 -26.02
N ARG A 54 -1.88 10.89 -26.23
CA ARG A 54 -2.01 12.27 -26.76
C ARG A 54 -1.49 13.33 -25.76
N ILE A 55 -1.74 13.14 -24.45
CA ILE A 55 -1.21 14.03 -23.41
C ILE A 55 0.31 13.94 -23.39
N GLU A 56 0.87 12.73 -23.43
CA GLU A 56 2.31 12.49 -23.43
C GLU A 56 3.01 13.13 -24.64
N VAL A 57 2.37 13.13 -25.82
CA VAL A 57 2.89 13.81 -27.01
C VAL A 57 2.95 15.34 -26.82
N LEU A 58 2.02 15.92 -26.04
CA LEU A 58 1.94 17.37 -25.83
C LEU A 58 2.81 17.86 -24.66
N GLU A 59 2.85 17.12 -23.57
CA GLU A 59 3.51 17.53 -22.33
C GLU A 59 4.82 16.79 -22.06
N GLY A 60 5.10 15.74 -22.82
CA GLY A 60 6.20 14.81 -22.56
C GLY A 60 5.78 13.66 -21.65
N SER A 61 6.68 12.69 -21.51
CA SER A 61 6.53 11.60 -20.56
C SER A 61 6.59 12.13 -19.13
N SER A 62 5.73 11.60 -18.26
CA SER A 62 5.74 11.89 -16.84
C SER A 62 5.43 10.63 -16.04
N GLU A 63 5.96 10.59 -14.82
CA GLU A 63 5.66 9.53 -13.84
C GLU A 63 4.15 9.29 -13.68
N GLN A 64 3.37 10.37 -13.58
CA GLN A 64 1.91 10.29 -13.44
C GLN A 64 1.24 9.61 -14.63
N ILE A 65 1.71 9.88 -15.86
CA ILE A 65 1.20 9.24 -17.09
C ILE A 65 1.57 7.75 -17.09
N SER A 66 2.81 7.43 -16.74
CA SER A 66 3.31 6.05 -16.70
C SER A 66 2.55 5.19 -15.68
N LEU A 67 2.33 5.71 -14.46
CA LEU A 67 1.53 5.06 -13.43
C LEU A 67 0.06 4.89 -13.85
N SER A 68 -0.53 5.91 -14.48
CA SER A 68 -1.91 5.84 -14.97
C SER A 68 -2.06 4.78 -16.06
N LYS A 69 -1.13 4.71 -17.02
CA LYS A 69 -1.12 3.68 -18.05
C LYS A 69 -1.00 2.27 -17.45
N MET A 70 -0.08 2.09 -16.49
CA MET A 70 0.11 0.82 -15.80
C MET A 70 -1.20 0.35 -15.13
N GLN A 71 -1.86 1.22 -14.36
CA GLN A 71 -3.13 0.90 -13.70
C GLN A 71 -4.21 0.50 -14.72
N ILE A 72 -4.28 1.19 -15.87
CA ILE A 72 -5.22 0.86 -16.93
C ILE A 72 -4.89 -0.50 -17.56
N TYR A 73 -3.62 -0.82 -17.80
CA TYR A 73 -3.22 -2.13 -18.31
C TYR A 73 -3.53 -3.25 -17.32
N GLU A 74 -3.39 -3.01 -16.02
CA GLU A 74 -3.83 -3.92 -14.95
C GLU A 74 -5.34 -4.20 -15.07
N GLN A 75 -6.18 -3.15 -15.19
CA GLN A 75 -7.63 -3.31 -15.37
C GLN A 75 -7.99 -4.03 -16.67
N MET A 76 -7.20 -3.88 -17.73
CA MET A 76 -7.36 -4.60 -18.99
C MET A 76 -6.89 -6.06 -18.91
N GLY A 77 -6.14 -6.44 -17.89
CA GLY A 77 -5.47 -7.73 -17.78
C GLY A 77 -4.33 -7.92 -18.80
N ASP A 78 -3.81 -6.82 -19.38
CA ASP A 78 -2.70 -6.85 -20.34
C ASP A 78 -1.36 -6.94 -19.60
N LYS A 79 -1.05 -8.14 -19.10
CA LYS A 79 0.15 -8.42 -18.32
C LYS A 79 1.46 -8.07 -19.02
N LYS A 80 1.47 -8.10 -20.34
CA LYS A 80 2.66 -7.74 -21.10
C LYS A 80 2.92 -6.25 -21.03
N LYS A 81 1.91 -5.43 -21.29
CA LYS A 81 2.04 -3.96 -21.26
C LYS A 81 2.21 -3.43 -19.83
N GLU A 82 1.56 -4.06 -18.86
CA GLU A 82 1.76 -3.78 -17.44
C GLU A 82 3.24 -3.98 -17.04
N TYR A 83 3.83 -5.11 -17.44
CA TYR A 83 5.26 -5.38 -17.24
C TYR A 83 6.16 -4.36 -17.91
N GLU A 84 5.91 -4.06 -19.21
CA GLU A 84 6.69 -3.10 -19.98
C GLU A 84 6.63 -1.70 -19.34
N SER A 85 5.46 -1.27 -18.87
CA SER A 85 5.27 0.03 -18.20
C SER A 85 6.01 0.11 -16.87
N LEU A 86 5.91 -0.94 -16.03
CA LEU A 86 6.63 -1.00 -14.76
C LEU A 86 8.15 -1.02 -14.97
N LYS A 87 8.60 -1.80 -15.93
CA LYS A 87 10.03 -1.86 -16.25
C LYS A 87 10.56 -0.52 -16.74
N SER A 88 9.83 0.16 -17.61
CA SER A 88 10.19 1.51 -18.09
C SER A 88 10.27 2.49 -16.92
N LEU A 89 9.30 2.45 -16.00
CA LEU A 89 9.28 3.32 -14.83
C LEU A 89 10.53 3.13 -13.94
N VAL A 90 10.96 1.88 -13.72
CA VAL A 90 12.20 1.59 -12.97
C VAL A 90 13.43 2.06 -13.72
N ASP A 91 13.50 1.85 -15.05
CA ASP A 91 14.64 2.22 -15.89
C ASP A 91 14.78 3.76 -16.00
N GLU A 92 13.67 4.49 -16.04
CA GLU A 92 13.62 5.96 -16.12
C GLU A 92 13.89 6.64 -14.78
N HIS A 93 13.55 5.97 -13.66
CA HIS A 93 13.69 6.50 -12.30
C HIS A 93 14.54 5.58 -11.40
N PRO A 94 15.83 5.38 -11.73
CA PRO A 94 16.66 4.38 -11.06
C PRO A 94 16.94 4.68 -9.58
N LEU A 95 16.74 5.92 -9.12
CA LEU A 95 16.92 6.34 -7.74
C LEU A 95 15.65 6.15 -6.88
N GLU A 96 14.50 5.94 -7.52
CA GLU A 96 13.23 5.73 -6.84
C GLU A 96 13.07 4.24 -6.51
N LEU A 97 13.57 3.85 -5.34
CA LEU A 97 13.60 2.45 -4.91
C LEU A 97 12.21 1.84 -4.78
N ASP A 98 11.19 2.65 -4.51
CA ASP A 98 9.79 2.20 -4.41
C ASP A 98 9.28 1.59 -5.72
N TYR A 99 9.73 2.08 -6.89
CA TYR A 99 9.37 1.48 -8.18
C TYR A 99 9.98 0.10 -8.37
N ARG A 100 11.21 -0.13 -7.87
CA ARG A 100 11.80 -1.47 -7.87
C ARG A 100 11.03 -2.43 -6.97
N VAL A 101 10.57 -1.96 -5.80
CA VAL A 101 9.72 -2.77 -4.92
C VAL A 101 8.39 -3.07 -5.60
N MET A 102 7.75 -2.07 -6.22
CA MET A 102 6.52 -2.25 -6.98
C MET A 102 6.69 -3.27 -8.11
N PHE A 103 7.79 -3.19 -8.86
CA PHE A 103 8.13 -4.16 -9.91
C PHE A 103 8.34 -5.56 -9.34
N GLY A 104 9.06 -5.68 -8.22
CA GLY A 104 9.22 -6.92 -7.47
C GLY A 104 7.88 -7.52 -7.04
N ASN A 105 6.96 -6.70 -6.55
CA ASN A 105 5.62 -7.15 -6.17
C ASN A 105 4.83 -7.68 -7.38
N TRP A 106 4.90 -6.99 -8.50
CA TRP A 106 4.31 -7.48 -9.75
C TRP A 106 4.91 -8.83 -10.18
N LEU A 107 6.24 -8.96 -10.12
CA LEU A 107 6.93 -10.22 -10.43
C LEU A 107 6.46 -11.38 -9.52
N LEU A 108 6.33 -11.11 -8.21
CA LEU A 108 5.85 -12.09 -7.24
C LEU A 108 4.43 -12.56 -7.54
N GLN A 109 3.52 -11.61 -7.78
CA GLN A 109 2.12 -11.90 -8.12
C GLN A 109 1.97 -12.69 -9.43
N ASN A 110 2.89 -12.49 -10.39
CA ASN A 110 2.92 -13.21 -11.65
C ASN A 110 3.81 -14.48 -11.65
N GLY A 111 4.13 -15.00 -10.45
CA GLY A 111 4.83 -16.28 -10.27
C GLY A 111 6.34 -16.22 -10.52
N LYS A 112 6.91 -15.07 -10.83
CA LYS A 112 8.36 -14.86 -11.06
C LYS A 112 9.09 -14.64 -9.73
N LYS A 113 8.93 -15.57 -8.78
CA LYS A 113 9.38 -15.42 -7.39
C LYS A 113 10.86 -15.09 -7.25
N ASN A 114 11.74 -15.77 -8.01
CA ASN A 114 13.18 -15.52 -7.90
C ASN A 114 13.60 -14.15 -8.40
N ASP A 115 12.92 -13.62 -9.42
CA ASP A 115 13.21 -12.29 -9.95
C ASP A 115 12.68 -11.23 -8.97
N ALA A 116 11.51 -11.43 -8.36
CA ALA A 116 11.01 -10.58 -7.30
C ALA A 116 12.02 -10.45 -6.13
N LEU A 117 12.54 -11.58 -5.65
CA LEU A 117 13.53 -11.60 -4.58
C LEU A 117 14.82 -10.85 -4.94
N LYS A 118 15.25 -10.91 -6.21
CA LYS A 118 16.41 -10.13 -6.68
C LYS A 118 16.17 -8.62 -6.59
N GLU A 119 14.98 -8.16 -7.00
CA GLU A 119 14.62 -6.74 -6.90
C GLU A 119 14.62 -6.28 -5.44
N TYR A 120 13.97 -7.01 -4.54
CA TYR A 120 13.94 -6.65 -3.11
C TYR A 120 15.34 -6.62 -2.49
N LYS A 121 16.19 -7.62 -2.78
CA LYS A 121 17.57 -7.64 -2.30
C LYS A 121 18.41 -6.51 -2.89
N SER A 122 18.16 -6.11 -4.14
CA SER A 122 18.80 -4.96 -4.76
C SER A 122 18.47 -3.66 -4.01
N VAL A 123 17.19 -3.46 -3.66
CA VAL A 123 16.76 -2.32 -2.85
C VAL A 123 17.43 -2.33 -1.47
N LEU A 124 17.42 -3.48 -0.77
CA LEU A 124 18.03 -3.59 0.56
C LEU A 124 19.56 -3.47 0.56
N LYS A 125 20.22 -3.68 -0.57
CA LYS A 125 21.66 -3.42 -0.72
C LYS A 125 21.94 -1.92 -0.72
N GLU A 126 21.08 -1.12 -1.31
CA GLU A 126 21.20 0.35 -1.35
C GLU A 126 20.65 0.96 -0.05
N GLU A 127 19.52 0.48 0.42
CA GLU A 127 18.85 0.95 1.63
C GLU A 127 18.49 -0.22 2.58
N PRO A 128 19.43 -0.65 3.47
CA PRO A 128 19.25 -1.84 4.32
C PRO A 128 18.03 -1.80 5.25
N ASN A 129 17.48 -0.62 5.52
CA ASN A 129 16.33 -0.42 6.39
C ASN A 129 15.05 -0.05 5.62
N ASN A 130 15.00 -0.25 4.29
CA ASN A 130 13.81 0.01 3.51
C ASN A 130 12.66 -0.91 3.98
N ALA A 131 11.66 -0.30 4.64
CA ALA A 131 10.56 -1.03 5.25
C ALA A 131 9.66 -1.68 4.17
N LEU A 132 9.45 -1.00 3.04
CA LEU A 132 8.61 -1.49 1.96
C LEU A 132 9.20 -2.76 1.33
N ALA A 133 10.52 -2.77 1.07
CA ALA A 133 11.22 -3.95 0.55
C ALA A 133 11.17 -5.13 1.54
N LYS A 134 11.37 -4.86 2.85
CA LYS A 134 11.25 -5.89 3.89
C LYS A 134 9.84 -6.46 3.99
N LEU A 135 8.80 -5.63 3.90
CA LEU A 135 7.41 -6.09 3.87
C LEU A 135 7.14 -6.97 2.66
N SER A 136 7.59 -6.56 1.48
CA SER A 136 7.44 -7.36 0.26
C SER A 136 8.21 -8.70 0.34
N MET A 137 9.36 -8.72 1.01
CA MET A 137 10.07 -9.96 1.31
C MET A 137 9.30 -10.87 2.28
N LEU A 138 8.55 -10.32 3.25
CA LEU A 138 7.67 -11.14 4.08
C LEU A 138 6.66 -11.92 3.24
N ASP A 139 6.02 -11.27 2.27
CA ASP A 139 5.04 -11.91 1.38
C ASP A 139 5.71 -12.99 0.50
N TYR A 140 6.92 -12.71 0.02
CA TYR A 140 7.72 -13.71 -0.69
C TYR A 140 7.99 -14.94 0.19
N TYR A 141 8.54 -14.77 1.41
CA TYR A 141 8.89 -15.88 2.29
C TYR A 141 7.66 -16.62 2.81
N ARG A 142 6.54 -15.93 3.06
CA ARG A 142 5.24 -16.57 3.30
C ARG A 142 4.82 -17.47 2.13
N SER A 143 5.01 -16.99 0.88
CA SER A 143 4.64 -17.74 -0.33
C SER A 143 5.43 -19.02 -0.56
N ILE A 144 6.62 -19.11 0.02
CA ILE A 144 7.48 -20.31 0.00
C ILE A 144 7.49 -21.09 1.33
N LYS A 145 6.68 -20.63 2.30
CA LYS A 145 6.51 -21.23 3.63
C LYS A 145 7.79 -21.26 4.48
N ASP A 146 8.68 -20.28 4.30
CA ASP A 146 9.87 -20.08 5.13
C ASP A 146 9.52 -19.25 6.37
N GLN A 147 8.91 -19.90 7.36
CA GLN A 147 8.45 -19.24 8.57
C GLN A 147 9.60 -18.65 9.41
N ALA A 148 10.77 -19.26 9.38
CA ALA A 148 11.92 -18.76 10.14
C ALA A 148 12.34 -17.37 9.67
N THR A 149 12.46 -17.18 8.35
CA THR A 149 12.79 -15.87 7.77
C THR A 149 11.64 -14.85 7.94
N VAL A 150 10.39 -15.30 7.88
CA VAL A 150 9.23 -14.43 8.18
C VAL A 150 9.30 -13.90 9.61
N ASP A 151 9.60 -14.75 10.60
CA ASP A 151 9.72 -14.35 12.00
C ASP A 151 10.90 -13.38 12.21
N GLU A 152 12.05 -13.62 11.58
CA GLU A 152 13.22 -12.75 11.62
C GLU A 152 12.91 -11.35 11.07
N LEU A 153 12.40 -11.26 9.86
CA LEU A 153 12.03 -10.00 9.22
C LEU A 153 10.94 -9.23 10.00
N THR A 154 9.98 -9.96 10.57
CA THR A 154 8.94 -9.36 11.42
C THR A 154 9.57 -8.71 12.66
N ASN A 155 10.47 -9.42 13.33
CA ASN A 155 11.18 -8.89 14.49
C ASN A 155 12.01 -7.64 14.13
N GLU A 156 12.74 -7.69 13.02
CA GLU A 156 13.52 -6.54 12.54
C GLU A 156 12.65 -5.31 12.27
N LEU A 157 11.51 -5.49 11.58
CA LEU A 157 10.58 -4.41 11.27
C LEU A 157 9.98 -3.81 12.55
N LEU A 158 9.56 -4.64 13.51
CA LEU A 158 8.98 -4.17 14.76
C LEU A 158 10.00 -3.47 15.66
N GLN A 159 11.25 -3.94 15.70
CA GLN A 159 12.33 -3.33 16.47
C GLN A 159 12.93 -2.08 15.83
N SER A 160 12.74 -1.87 14.53
CA SER A 160 13.37 -0.75 13.83
C SER A 160 12.72 0.59 14.22
N PRO A 161 13.49 1.58 14.66
CA PRO A 161 12.97 2.94 14.85
C PRO A 161 12.65 3.67 13.53
N LYS A 162 13.10 3.12 12.40
CA LYS A 162 12.83 3.65 11.05
C LYS A 162 11.54 3.11 10.46
N THR A 163 10.97 2.04 11.04
CA THR A 163 9.67 1.53 10.61
C THR A 163 8.58 2.43 11.17
N GLU A 164 7.77 2.97 10.28
CA GLU A 164 6.66 3.83 10.63
C GLU A 164 5.65 3.12 11.53
N LYS A 165 5.01 3.87 12.41
CA LYS A 165 3.97 3.38 13.34
C LYS A 165 2.90 2.58 12.64
N GLU A 166 2.34 3.13 11.56
CA GLU A 166 1.26 2.48 10.81
C GLU A 166 1.66 1.12 10.22
N THR A 167 2.92 1.00 9.78
CA THR A 167 3.49 -0.27 9.32
C THR A 167 3.56 -1.29 10.46
N LYS A 168 4.05 -0.89 11.64
CA LYS A 168 4.08 -1.76 12.82
C LYS A 168 2.69 -2.21 13.24
N MET A 169 1.74 -1.28 13.26
CA MET A 169 0.34 -1.57 13.60
C MET A 169 -0.31 -2.53 12.60
N THR A 170 -0.05 -2.34 11.31
CA THR A 170 -0.57 -3.23 10.26
C THR A 170 -0.01 -4.64 10.40
N LEU A 171 1.31 -4.78 10.59
CA LEU A 171 1.95 -6.08 10.85
C LEU A 171 1.33 -6.79 12.06
N LEU A 172 1.15 -6.08 13.17
CA LEU A 172 0.55 -6.66 14.38
C LEU A 172 -0.91 -7.06 14.15
N ARG A 173 -1.71 -6.25 13.42
CA ARG A 173 -3.10 -6.61 13.07
C ARG A 173 -3.17 -7.89 12.25
N ASP A 174 -2.30 -8.05 11.26
CA ASP A 174 -2.23 -9.25 10.42
C ASP A 174 -1.88 -10.49 11.25
N ILE A 175 -0.90 -10.35 12.15
CA ILE A 175 -0.49 -11.44 13.05
C ILE A 175 -1.61 -11.81 14.02
N ILE A 176 -2.28 -10.83 14.62
CA ILE A 176 -3.42 -11.04 15.51
C ILE A 176 -4.56 -11.75 14.78
N SER A 177 -4.87 -11.31 13.56
CA SER A 177 -5.90 -11.94 12.72
C SER A 177 -5.56 -13.40 12.41
N SER A 178 -4.30 -13.68 12.10
CA SER A 178 -3.81 -15.04 11.84
C SER A 178 -3.85 -15.91 13.10
N ASP A 179 -3.47 -15.35 14.26
CA ASP A 179 -3.53 -16.02 15.56
C ASP A 179 -4.98 -16.37 15.96
N GLN A 180 -5.94 -15.50 15.65
CA GLN A 180 -7.38 -15.77 15.89
C GLN A 180 -7.93 -16.94 15.06
N GLN A 181 -7.40 -17.10 13.82
CA GLN A 181 -7.81 -18.16 12.90
C GLN A 181 -7.10 -19.49 13.17
N ALA A 182 -6.02 -19.45 13.95
CA ALA A 182 -5.24 -20.65 14.27
C ALA A 182 -5.99 -21.56 15.25
N ASN A 183 -5.90 -22.88 15.05
CA ASN A 183 -6.45 -23.86 15.99
C ASN A 183 -5.75 -23.83 17.36
N ILE A 184 -4.48 -23.45 17.38
CA ILE A 184 -3.65 -23.25 18.57
C ILE A 184 -3.15 -21.81 18.53
N SER A 185 -3.65 -20.98 19.43
CA SER A 185 -3.23 -19.57 19.55
C SER A 185 -1.95 -19.49 20.38
N ASP A 186 -0.94 -18.78 19.88
CA ASP A 186 0.31 -18.50 20.60
C ASP A 186 0.31 -17.05 21.11
N SER A 187 -0.47 -16.82 22.17
CA SER A 187 -0.56 -15.49 22.78
C SER A 187 0.78 -14.99 23.35
N ALA A 188 1.65 -15.88 23.79
CA ALA A 188 2.98 -15.50 24.29
C ALA A 188 3.84 -14.93 23.18
N LYS A 189 3.81 -15.55 21.98
CA LYS A 189 4.50 -15.02 20.79
C LYS A 189 4.01 -13.64 20.43
N VAL A 190 2.69 -13.43 20.36
CA VAL A 190 2.10 -12.13 20.03
C VAL A 190 2.45 -11.07 21.08
N MET A 191 2.41 -11.40 22.36
CA MET A 191 2.81 -10.49 23.44
C MET A 191 4.28 -10.09 23.35
N ASN A 192 5.17 -11.02 22.96
CA ASN A 192 6.57 -10.71 22.72
C ASN A 192 6.73 -9.73 21.54
N LEU A 193 5.98 -9.89 20.45
CA LEU A 193 6.00 -8.97 19.31
C LEU A 193 5.54 -7.55 19.70
N PHE A 194 4.55 -7.41 20.58
CA PHE A 194 4.20 -6.11 21.17
C PHE A 194 5.34 -5.51 21.96
N SER A 195 6.05 -6.34 22.75
CA SER A 195 7.21 -5.87 23.52
C SER A 195 8.34 -5.39 22.60
N LEU A 196 8.59 -6.06 21.48
CA LEU A 196 9.54 -5.64 20.47
C LEU A 196 9.12 -4.31 19.82
N ALA A 197 7.86 -4.17 19.43
CA ALA A 197 7.34 -2.95 18.80
C ALA A 197 7.43 -1.73 19.73
N LEU A 198 7.23 -1.93 21.03
CA LEU A 198 7.26 -0.90 22.07
C LEU A 198 8.68 -0.67 22.64
N SER A 199 9.67 -1.52 22.31
CA SER A 199 11.05 -1.36 22.79
C SER A 199 11.78 -0.19 22.15
N THR A 200 11.30 0.31 21.02
CA THR A 200 11.81 1.53 20.38
C THR A 200 11.30 2.74 21.16
N LYS A 201 12.13 3.78 21.32
CA LYS A 201 11.83 5.01 22.08
C LYS A 201 10.59 5.79 21.63
N GLN A 202 9.83 5.29 20.69
CA GLN A 202 8.50 5.79 20.30
C GLN A 202 7.46 5.14 21.22
N GLU A 203 7.33 5.72 22.42
CA GLU A 203 6.18 5.48 23.27
C GLU A 203 4.94 5.92 22.49
N ASP A 204 4.14 4.96 22.04
CA ASP A 204 2.99 5.19 21.19
C ASP A 204 1.72 4.64 21.85
N ALA A 205 0.83 5.56 22.20
CA ALA A 205 -0.40 5.22 22.87
C ALA A 205 -1.30 4.27 22.06
N ASP A 206 -1.30 4.39 20.72
CA ASP A 206 -2.10 3.51 19.86
C ASP A 206 -1.59 2.07 19.86
N LEU A 207 -0.26 1.87 19.84
CA LEU A 207 0.36 0.53 19.97
C LEU A 207 0.07 -0.08 21.36
N ILE A 208 0.17 0.74 22.43
CA ILE A 208 -0.15 0.31 23.78
C ILE A 208 -1.63 -0.07 23.89
N MET A 209 -2.53 0.73 23.32
CA MET A 209 -3.96 0.44 23.27
C MET A 209 -4.27 -0.83 22.49
N MET A 210 -3.55 -1.07 21.38
CA MET A 210 -3.70 -2.31 20.60
C MET A 210 -3.27 -3.53 21.43
N LYS A 211 -2.17 -3.42 22.20
CA LYS A 211 -1.73 -4.47 23.14
C LYS A 211 -2.81 -4.76 24.17
N ALA A 212 -3.37 -3.73 24.81
CA ALA A 212 -4.44 -3.89 25.80
C ALA A 212 -5.69 -4.57 25.20
N ALA A 213 -6.10 -4.16 24.00
CA ALA A 213 -7.21 -4.78 23.28
C ALA A 213 -6.95 -6.27 22.97
N TYR A 214 -5.73 -6.63 22.56
CA TYR A 214 -5.35 -8.03 22.37
C TYR A 214 -5.40 -8.83 23.68
N MET A 215 -4.87 -8.28 24.78
CA MET A 215 -4.92 -8.91 26.10
C MET A 215 -6.36 -9.15 26.56
N ALA A 216 -7.25 -8.16 26.39
CA ALA A 216 -8.67 -8.29 26.71
C ALA A 216 -9.35 -9.39 25.86
N MET A 217 -9.07 -9.44 24.56
CA MET A 217 -9.57 -10.47 23.65
C MET A 217 -9.14 -11.88 24.08
N LYS A 218 -7.93 -12.02 24.64
CA LYS A 218 -7.42 -13.31 25.16
C LYS A 218 -7.84 -13.59 26.62
N ASN A 219 -8.70 -12.77 27.21
CA ASN A 219 -9.15 -12.90 28.61
C ASN A 219 -7.97 -12.95 29.61
N MET A 220 -6.93 -12.16 29.38
CA MET A 220 -5.80 -12.04 30.30
C MET A 220 -6.24 -11.35 31.61
N PRO A 221 -5.45 -11.44 32.70
CA PRO A 221 -5.84 -10.87 33.99
C PRO A 221 -6.17 -9.38 33.90
N LYS A 222 -7.31 -8.97 34.42
CA LYS A 222 -7.80 -7.58 34.37
C LYS A 222 -6.78 -6.58 34.96
N ALA A 223 -6.06 -6.96 36.00
CA ALA A 223 -5.01 -6.12 36.58
C ALA A 223 -3.88 -5.81 35.62
N GLU A 224 -3.46 -6.79 34.80
CA GLU A 224 -2.42 -6.60 33.79
C GLU A 224 -2.89 -5.71 32.64
N ILE A 225 -4.15 -5.90 32.21
CA ILE A 225 -4.78 -5.07 31.17
C ILE A 225 -4.89 -3.62 31.65
N ASN A 226 -5.34 -3.41 32.89
CA ASN A 226 -5.45 -2.07 33.47
C ASN A 226 -4.10 -1.37 33.54
N HIS A 227 -3.03 -2.08 33.92
CA HIS A 227 -1.69 -1.53 33.90
C HIS A 227 -1.25 -1.07 32.50
N VAL A 228 -1.61 -1.79 31.45
CA VAL A 228 -1.31 -1.36 30.06
C VAL A 228 -2.14 -0.13 29.68
N TYR A 229 -3.38 0.01 30.12
CA TYR A 229 -4.15 1.25 29.92
C TYR A 229 -3.54 2.44 30.66
N GLU A 230 -3.04 2.23 31.89
CA GLU A 230 -2.32 3.26 32.65
C GLU A 230 -1.09 3.74 31.88
N GLN A 231 -0.29 2.83 31.31
CA GLN A 231 0.83 3.18 30.43
C GLN A 231 0.40 4.03 29.23
N ALA A 232 -0.74 3.71 28.60
CA ALA A 232 -1.26 4.52 27.50
C ALA A 232 -1.62 5.95 27.93
N ILE A 233 -2.15 6.12 29.15
CA ILE A 233 -2.46 7.44 29.74
C ILE A 233 -1.19 8.19 30.12
N GLU A 234 -0.13 7.52 30.59
CA GLU A 234 1.18 8.16 30.84
C GLU A 234 1.75 8.77 29.57
N VAL A 235 1.64 8.06 28.44
CA VAL A 235 2.11 8.55 27.13
C VAL A 235 1.21 9.64 26.57
N GLU A 236 -0.10 9.46 26.66
CA GLU A 236 -1.11 10.38 26.15
C GLU A 236 -2.16 10.67 27.24
N PRO A 237 -1.93 11.72 28.08
CA PRO A 237 -2.82 12.02 29.21
C PRO A 237 -4.30 12.26 28.84
N ASP A 238 -4.55 12.74 27.63
CA ASP A 238 -5.90 13.02 27.12
C ASP A 238 -6.55 11.83 26.39
N ASN A 239 -5.96 10.64 26.45
CA ASN A 239 -6.49 9.43 25.82
C ASN A 239 -7.80 9.00 26.49
N SER A 240 -8.91 9.49 25.96
CA SER A 240 -10.26 9.22 26.51
C SER A 240 -10.64 7.73 26.45
N ARG A 241 -10.13 6.99 25.46
CA ARG A 241 -10.40 5.54 25.31
C ARG A 241 -9.75 4.74 26.42
N ALA A 242 -8.48 5.03 26.75
CA ALA A 242 -7.78 4.37 27.84
C ALA A 242 -8.44 4.67 29.19
N ARG A 243 -8.79 5.94 29.44
CA ARG A 243 -9.50 6.34 30.66
C ARG A 243 -10.87 5.65 30.82
N LEU A 244 -11.63 5.56 29.72
CA LEU A 244 -12.94 4.90 29.74
C LEU A 244 -12.79 3.39 30.02
N ALA A 245 -11.76 2.76 29.45
CA ALA A 245 -11.51 1.33 29.65
C ALA A 245 -11.14 0.97 31.11
N LEU A 246 -10.49 1.88 31.84
CA LEU A 246 -10.17 1.69 33.27
C LEU A 246 -11.40 1.78 34.19
N ILE A 247 -12.49 2.40 33.73
CA ILE A 247 -13.72 2.57 34.54
C ILE A 247 -14.66 1.36 34.37
N GLN A 248 -14.51 0.57 33.31
CA GLN A 248 -15.30 -0.63 33.01
C GLN A 248 -14.69 -1.90 33.66
#